data_11a1e885a7121346b2646e462b5f7430
#
_entry.id   11a1e885a7121346b2646e462b5f7430
#
_cell.length_a   1.000
_cell.length_b   1.000
_cell.length_c   1.000
_cell.angle_alpha   90.00
_cell.angle_beta   90.00
_cell.angle_gamma   90.00
#
_symmetry.space_group_name_H-M   'P 1'
#
loop_
_entity.id
_entity.type
_entity.pdbx_description
1 polymer ?
#
loop_
_entity_poly.entity_id
_entity_poly.type
_entity_poly.pdbx_seq_one_letter_code
_entity_poly.pdbx_strand_id
1 'polypeptide(L)'
;MFIHKNKEIKEDKIYKYFSKSKKRSCTVNDSLNKGIDVMDAFKLLRSHDTNKPFKGSVSSVCMHAGKLIGDHTTNSLVVELLPNKINVYSTFGSLPCISVYKKWVFGSKVEYPIIENNKDIDYYKNNELIKREISLRNIQKSFYEDRDLLEINIINDKINLKESLIKEKELYNEIVKENPIRKYNKYWVKKNKNF
;
A
#
# COMPACT_ATOMS: atom_id res chain seq x y z
N MET A 1 -8.22 11.27 -26.52
CA MET A 1 -8.78 9.90 -26.65
C MET A 1 -7.83 9.11 -27.56
N PHE A 2 -6.95 8.30 -26.98
CA PHE A 2 -6.03 7.48 -27.76
C PHE A 2 -6.74 6.18 -28.13
N ILE A 3 -7.15 6.04 -29.38
CA ILE A 3 -7.69 4.79 -29.92
C ILE A 3 -6.48 3.89 -30.26
N HIS A 4 -6.12 2.98 -29.38
CA HIS A 4 -5.22 1.91 -29.76
C HIS A 4 -5.92 1.02 -30.80
N LYS A 5 -5.45 1.07 -32.06
CA LYS A 5 -5.76 0.06 -33.07
C LYS A 5 -5.41 -1.31 -32.46
N ASN A 6 -6.38 -2.23 -32.49
CA ASN A 6 -6.24 -3.63 -32.06
C ASN A 6 -5.01 -4.29 -32.71
N LYS A 7 -3.85 -4.18 -32.06
CA LYS A 7 -2.81 -5.19 -32.24
C LYS A 7 -3.20 -6.32 -31.31
N GLU A 8 -3.44 -7.50 -31.84
CA GLU A 8 -3.53 -8.71 -31.03
C GLU A 8 -2.26 -8.81 -30.19
N ILE A 9 -2.39 -8.49 -28.91
CA ILE A 9 -1.32 -8.64 -27.93
C ILE A 9 -1.21 -10.15 -27.74
N LYS A 10 -0.17 -10.77 -28.33
CA LYS A 10 0.12 -12.19 -28.05
C LYS A 10 0.35 -12.34 -26.55
N GLU A 11 -0.61 -12.95 -25.87
CA GLU A 11 -0.49 -13.22 -24.44
C GLU A 11 0.68 -14.20 -24.21
N ASP A 12 1.68 -13.75 -23.45
CA ASP A 12 2.70 -14.67 -22.95
C ASP A 12 2.07 -15.59 -21.90
N LYS A 13 1.81 -16.82 -22.29
CA LYS A 13 1.16 -17.85 -21.44
C LYS A 13 1.97 -18.16 -20.19
N ILE A 14 3.30 -18.11 -20.28
CA ILE A 14 4.21 -18.37 -19.16
C ILE A 14 4.10 -17.23 -18.14
N TYR A 15 4.22 -15.98 -18.62
CA TYR A 15 4.09 -14.81 -17.76
C TYR A 15 2.71 -14.75 -17.10
N LYS A 16 1.64 -15.01 -17.85
CA LYS A 16 0.26 -15.06 -17.34
C LYS A 16 0.07 -16.10 -16.24
N TYR A 17 0.68 -17.28 -16.40
CA TYR A 17 0.63 -18.33 -15.38
C TYR A 17 1.33 -17.90 -14.08
N PHE A 18 2.54 -17.35 -14.15
CA PHE A 18 3.29 -16.96 -12.98
C PHE A 18 2.77 -15.67 -12.34
N SER A 19 2.33 -14.68 -13.12
CA SER A 19 1.86 -13.40 -12.60
C SER A 19 0.51 -13.49 -11.85
N LYS A 20 -0.31 -14.52 -12.14
CA LYS A 20 -1.67 -14.68 -11.60
C LYS A 20 -2.58 -13.46 -11.83
N SER A 21 -2.26 -12.62 -12.83
CA SER A 21 -2.95 -11.36 -13.12
C SER A 21 -4.45 -11.54 -13.34
N LYS A 22 -4.88 -12.62 -14.00
CA LYS A 22 -6.30 -12.94 -14.24
C LYS A 22 -7.08 -13.03 -12.93
N LYS A 23 -6.54 -13.69 -11.91
CA LYS A 23 -7.21 -13.83 -10.60
C LYS A 23 -7.40 -12.48 -9.93
N ARG A 24 -6.37 -11.62 -9.94
CA ARG A 24 -6.49 -10.26 -9.41
C ARG A 24 -7.51 -9.42 -10.17
N SER A 25 -7.51 -9.51 -11.51
CA SER A 25 -8.48 -8.81 -12.35
C SER A 25 -9.92 -9.23 -12.04
N CYS A 26 -10.19 -10.53 -11.85
CA CYS A 26 -11.52 -11.00 -11.47
C CYS A 26 -11.94 -10.40 -10.11
N THR A 27 -11.08 -10.46 -9.09
CA THR A 27 -11.36 -9.89 -7.77
C THR A 27 -11.72 -8.40 -7.85
N VAL A 28 -10.98 -7.65 -8.67
CA VAL A 28 -11.23 -6.21 -8.86
C VAL A 28 -12.55 -5.97 -9.59
N ASN A 29 -12.80 -6.66 -10.69
CA ASN A 29 -14.01 -6.49 -11.50
C ASN A 29 -15.28 -6.83 -10.71
N ASP A 30 -15.26 -7.92 -9.93
CA ASP A 30 -16.40 -8.33 -9.11
C ASP A 30 -16.79 -7.27 -8.06
N SER A 31 -15.79 -6.51 -7.58
CA SER A 31 -16.01 -5.43 -6.63
C SER A 31 -16.51 -4.15 -7.32
N LEU A 32 -15.92 -3.79 -8.47
CA LEU A 32 -16.27 -2.57 -9.22
C LEU A 32 -17.71 -2.59 -9.73
N ASN A 33 -18.26 -3.75 -10.10
CA ASN A 33 -19.62 -3.89 -10.58
C ASN A 33 -20.70 -3.47 -9.55
N LYS A 34 -20.34 -3.32 -8.27
CA LYS A 34 -21.27 -2.94 -7.19
C LYS A 34 -21.29 -1.42 -6.90
N GLY A 35 -20.43 -0.65 -7.60
CA GLY A 35 -20.11 0.71 -7.19
C GLY A 35 -19.30 0.72 -5.89
N ILE A 36 -18.25 1.52 -5.85
CA ILE A 36 -17.36 1.60 -4.68
C ILE A 36 -17.09 3.05 -4.31
N ASP A 37 -17.03 3.34 -3.03
CA ASP A 37 -16.51 4.59 -2.51
C ASP A 37 -14.97 4.53 -2.31
N VAL A 38 -14.39 5.62 -1.80
CA VAL A 38 -12.94 5.72 -1.57
C VAL A 38 -12.46 4.68 -0.55
N MET A 39 -13.23 4.45 0.54
CA MET A 39 -12.89 3.45 1.55
C MET A 39 -12.99 2.03 1.02
N ASP A 40 -13.97 1.75 0.16
CA ASP A 40 -14.11 0.46 -0.50
C ASP A 40 -12.95 0.22 -1.48
N ALA A 41 -12.49 1.26 -2.18
CA ALA A 41 -11.29 1.18 -3.01
C ALA A 41 -10.04 0.85 -2.19
N PHE A 42 -9.87 1.46 -1.01
CA PHE A 42 -8.76 1.13 -0.11
C PHE A 42 -8.82 -0.33 0.34
N LYS A 43 -9.99 -0.81 0.76
CA LYS A 43 -10.19 -2.22 1.16
C LYS A 43 -9.90 -3.19 0.02
N LEU A 44 -10.37 -2.86 -1.19
CA LEU A 44 -10.14 -3.66 -2.39
C LEU A 44 -8.64 -3.78 -2.71
N LEU A 45 -7.91 -2.67 -2.70
CA LEU A 45 -6.48 -2.65 -2.98
C LEU A 45 -5.63 -3.32 -1.88
N ARG A 46 -6.20 -3.54 -0.71
CA ARG A 46 -5.62 -4.31 0.42
C ARG A 46 -6.02 -5.77 0.44
N SER A 47 -6.88 -6.20 -0.47
CA SER A 47 -7.46 -7.54 -0.41
C SER A 47 -6.42 -8.64 -0.64
N HIS A 48 -6.60 -9.73 0.10
CA HIS A 48 -5.77 -10.92 0.01
C HIS A 48 -6.62 -12.13 -0.38
N ASP A 49 -6.08 -13.01 -1.19
CA ASP A 49 -6.71 -14.26 -1.63
C ASP A 49 -6.39 -15.44 -0.70
N THR A 50 -5.71 -15.20 0.40
CA THR A 50 -5.23 -16.20 1.34
C THR A 50 -5.33 -15.73 2.78
N ASN A 51 -5.60 -16.65 3.70
CA ASN A 51 -5.61 -16.40 5.14
C ASN A 51 -4.21 -16.19 5.73
N LYS A 52 -3.16 -16.34 4.92
CA LYS A 52 -1.76 -16.17 5.32
C LYS A 52 -1.04 -15.24 4.33
N PRO A 53 -1.49 -13.97 4.18
CA PRO A 53 -0.99 -13.07 3.14
C PRO A 53 0.51 -12.85 3.23
N PHE A 54 1.06 -12.83 4.44
CA PHE A 54 2.48 -12.56 4.70
C PHE A 54 3.42 -13.74 4.38
N LYS A 55 2.88 -14.90 4.00
CA LYS A 55 3.68 -16.02 3.47
C LYS A 55 3.95 -15.92 1.97
N GLY A 56 3.59 -14.81 1.36
CA GLY A 56 3.76 -14.52 -0.08
C GLY A 56 2.59 -15.00 -0.93
N SER A 57 1.94 -14.06 -1.61
CA SER A 57 0.90 -14.35 -2.60
C SER A 57 0.99 -13.35 -3.74
N VAL A 58 1.21 -13.85 -4.95
CA VAL A 58 1.16 -13.05 -6.19
C VAL A 58 -0.25 -13.02 -6.80
N SER A 59 -1.18 -13.77 -6.23
CA SER A 59 -2.59 -13.80 -6.67
C SER A 59 -3.47 -12.82 -5.93
N SER A 60 -3.01 -12.27 -4.82
CA SER A 60 -3.69 -11.19 -4.08
C SER A 60 -3.55 -9.85 -4.79
N VAL A 61 -4.52 -8.96 -4.62
CA VAL A 61 -4.39 -7.57 -5.09
C VAL A 61 -3.26 -6.88 -4.33
N CYS A 62 -3.25 -6.97 -3.00
CA CYS A 62 -2.10 -6.62 -2.18
C CYS A 62 -1.12 -7.79 -2.15
N MET A 63 -0.11 -7.73 -3.00
CA MET A 63 0.91 -8.78 -3.11
C MET A 63 1.95 -8.67 -2.00
N HIS A 64 2.37 -9.84 -1.50
CA HIS A 64 3.46 -9.95 -0.53
C HIS A 64 4.56 -10.87 -1.04
N ALA A 65 5.78 -10.39 -1.11
CA ALA A 65 6.93 -11.22 -1.40
C ALA A 65 7.25 -12.15 -0.22
N GLY A 66 7.45 -13.41 -0.50
CA GLY A 66 7.77 -14.40 0.55
C GLY A 66 8.22 -15.74 0.01
N LYS A 67 8.27 -15.88 -1.32
CA LYS A 67 8.70 -17.08 -2.03
C LYS A 67 9.84 -16.76 -3.00
N LEU A 68 10.40 -17.80 -3.61
CA LEU A 68 11.52 -17.70 -4.55
C LEU A 68 11.20 -16.77 -5.73
N ILE A 69 9.95 -16.77 -6.18
CA ILE A 69 9.42 -15.88 -7.22
C ILE A 69 8.25 -15.13 -6.60
N GLY A 70 8.46 -13.88 -6.25
CA GLY A 70 7.38 -13.07 -5.69
C GLY A 70 7.76 -11.61 -5.58
N ASP A 71 6.88 -10.79 -6.14
CA ASP A 71 6.90 -9.36 -5.95
C ASP A 71 5.98 -8.97 -4.80
N HIS A 72 6.16 -7.76 -4.30
CA HIS A 72 5.20 -7.18 -3.39
C HIS A 72 4.74 -5.81 -3.90
N THR A 73 3.55 -5.43 -3.49
CA THR A 73 3.01 -4.11 -3.80
C THR A 73 3.87 -3.05 -3.13
N THR A 74 4.50 -2.20 -3.94
CA THR A 74 5.44 -1.17 -3.48
C THR A 74 4.77 0.16 -3.20
N ASN A 75 3.59 0.39 -3.78
CA ASN A 75 2.73 1.54 -3.53
C ASN A 75 1.29 1.21 -3.93
N SER A 76 0.34 1.96 -3.39
CA SER A 76 -1.05 1.90 -3.79
C SER A 76 -1.60 3.31 -3.94
N LEU A 77 -2.39 3.52 -5.00
CA LEU A 77 -2.91 4.83 -5.39
C LEU A 77 -4.40 4.72 -5.69
N VAL A 78 -5.17 5.66 -5.15
CA VAL A 78 -6.57 5.88 -5.49
C VAL A 78 -6.73 7.33 -5.92
N VAL A 79 -7.43 7.56 -7.03
CA VAL A 79 -7.74 8.89 -7.55
C VAL A 79 -9.25 9.06 -7.57
N GLU A 80 -9.74 10.06 -6.86
CA GLU A 80 -11.13 10.46 -6.84
C GLU A 80 -11.33 11.70 -7.70
N LEU A 81 -12.14 11.57 -8.75
CA LEU A 81 -12.44 12.64 -9.68
C LEU A 81 -13.73 13.30 -9.27
N LEU A 82 -13.65 14.53 -8.79
CA LEU A 82 -14.80 15.38 -8.45
C LEU A 82 -14.93 16.52 -9.46
N PRO A 83 -16.12 17.14 -9.62
CA PRO A 83 -16.30 18.19 -10.63
C PRO A 83 -15.29 19.33 -10.58
N ASN A 84 -14.85 19.74 -9.40
CA ASN A 84 -13.98 20.89 -9.19
C ASN A 84 -12.63 20.56 -8.55
N LYS A 85 -12.37 19.30 -8.22
CA LYS A 85 -11.08 18.90 -7.65
C LYS A 85 -10.77 17.43 -7.91
N ILE A 86 -9.49 17.11 -7.92
CA ILE A 86 -8.99 15.75 -7.98
C ILE A 86 -8.29 15.46 -6.67
N ASN A 87 -8.84 14.52 -5.91
CA ASN A 87 -8.19 14.01 -4.71
C ASN A 87 -7.33 12.81 -5.08
N VAL A 88 -6.13 12.78 -4.55
CA VAL A 88 -5.21 11.66 -4.73
C VAL A 88 -4.88 11.08 -3.37
N TYR A 89 -5.02 9.77 -3.24
CA TYR A 89 -4.70 9.03 -2.02
C TYR A 89 -3.59 8.04 -2.32
N SER A 90 -2.54 8.03 -1.53
CA SER A 90 -1.42 7.11 -1.70
C SER A 90 -0.88 6.61 -0.38
N THR A 91 -0.39 5.38 -0.37
CA THR A 91 0.29 4.81 0.79
C THR A 91 1.72 5.32 0.95
N PHE A 92 2.31 5.93 -0.09
CA PHE A 92 3.71 6.38 -0.15
C PHE A 92 4.74 5.31 0.26
N GLY A 93 4.39 4.05 0.10
CA GLY A 93 5.29 2.97 0.46
C GLY A 93 4.66 1.60 0.28
N SER A 94 5.41 0.58 0.60
CA SER A 94 5.01 -0.80 0.41
C SER A 94 3.95 -1.26 1.42
N LEU A 95 3.37 -2.44 1.16
CA LEU A 95 2.43 -3.10 2.05
C LEU A 95 1.16 -2.25 2.33
N PRO A 96 0.33 -1.96 1.31
CA PRO A 96 -0.89 -1.17 1.47
C PRO A 96 -1.81 -1.64 2.59
N CYS A 97 -1.82 -2.94 2.88
CA CYS A 97 -2.64 -3.53 3.94
C CYS A 97 -2.27 -3.07 5.36
N ILE A 98 -1.04 -2.56 5.53
CA ILE A 98 -0.54 -2.04 6.82
C ILE A 98 -0.45 -0.50 6.75
N SER A 99 -0.12 0.06 5.58
CA SER A 99 0.08 1.49 5.40
C SER A 99 -1.24 2.27 5.42
N VAL A 100 -1.15 3.54 5.80
CA VAL A 100 -2.25 4.51 5.75
C VAL A 100 -2.28 5.18 4.38
N TYR A 101 -3.46 5.36 3.77
CA TYR A 101 -3.64 6.21 2.60
C TYR A 101 -3.66 7.68 3.02
N LYS A 102 -2.75 8.46 2.46
CA LYS A 102 -2.62 9.90 2.71
C LYS A 102 -3.13 10.67 1.51
N LYS A 103 -3.85 11.74 1.77
CA LYS A 103 -4.54 12.55 0.76
C LYS A 103 -3.73 13.77 0.37
N TRP A 104 -3.72 14.08 -0.92
CA TRP A 104 -3.41 15.42 -1.43
C TRP A 104 -4.37 15.81 -2.54
N VAL A 105 -4.48 17.09 -2.82
CA VAL A 105 -5.28 17.62 -3.93
C VAL A 105 -4.35 17.87 -5.11
N PHE A 106 -4.66 17.30 -6.26
CA PHE A 106 -3.86 17.49 -7.47
C PHE A 106 -3.83 18.97 -7.87
N GLY A 107 -2.64 19.47 -8.21
CA GLY A 107 -2.43 20.88 -8.56
C GLY A 107 -2.29 21.83 -7.37
N SER A 108 -2.49 21.38 -6.12
CA SER A 108 -2.14 22.17 -4.95
C SER A 108 -0.61 22.20 -4.76
N LYS A 109 -0.08 23.28 -4.16
CA LYS A 109 1.29 23.27 -3.62
C LYS A 109 1.31 22.24 -2.50
N VAL A 110 1.81 21.07 -2.79
CA VAL A 110 2.06 20.07 -1.75
C VAL A 110 3.43 20.39 -1.17
N GLU A 111 3.44 20.83 0.08
CA GLU A 111 4.64 20.70 0.88
C GLU A 111 4.80 19.20 1.17
N TYR A 112 5.41 18.50 0.25
CA TYR A 112 5.89 17.17 0.54
C TYR A 112 6.84 17.26 1.73
N PRO A 113 6.86 16.25 2.59
CA PRO A 113 8.09 15.93 3.28
C PRO A 113 9.07 15.53 2.17
N ILE A 114 9.65 16.54 1.55
CA ILE A 114 10.65 16.42 0.50
C ILE A 114 11.78 15.63 1.16
N ILE A 115 12.30 14.67 0.43
CA ILE A 115 13.58 14.07 0.77
C ILE A 115 14.62 15.17 0.53
N GLU A 116 14.83 16.01 1.53
CA GLU A 116 15.76 17.15 1.45
C GLU A 116 17.19 16.70 1.77
N ASN A 117 17.32 15.57 2.44
CA ASN A 117 18.62 15.10 2.90
C ASN A 117 18.65 13.58 3.16
N ASN A 118 19.84 13.04 3.42
CA ASN A 118 20.05 11.62 3.68
C ASN A 118 19.28 11.09 4.90
N LYS A 119 18.97 11.93 5.90
CA LYS A 119 18.22 11.51 7.10
C LYS A 119 16.78 11.17 6.76
N ASP A 120 16.20 11.87 5.78
CA ASP A 120 14.84 11.58 5.31
C ASP A 120 14.79 10.25 4.55
N ILE A 121 15.82 9.97 3.74
CA ILE A 121 15.98 8.68 3.07
C ILE A 121 16.07 7.55 4.10
N ASP A 122 16.89 7.72 5.13
CA ASP A 122 17.04 6.74 6.19
C ASP A 122 15.73 6.55 6.99
N TYR A 123 14.96 7.61 7.18
CA TYR A 123 13.64 7.54 7.78
C TYR A 123 12.70 6.63 6.96
N TYR A 124 12.60 6.83 5.64
CA TYR A 124 11.77 5.97 4.78
C TYR A 124 12.26 4.53 4.74
N LYS A 125 13.56 4.31 4.64
CA LYS A 125 14.17 2.97 4.70
C LYS A 125 13.84 2.25 6.01
N ASN A 126 13.93 2.93 7.13
CA ASN A 126 13.59 2.36 8.44
C ASN A 126 12.11 2.04 8.55
N ASN A 127 11.21 2.91 8.06
CA ASN A 127 9.78 2.63 8.04
C ASN A 127 9.43 1.40 7.20
N GLU A 128 10.06 1.21 6.05
CA GLU A 128 9.86 0.01 5.24
C GLU A 128 10.33 -1.26 5.97
N LEU A 129 11.44 -1.21 6.71
CA LEU A 129 11.89 -2.33 7.54
C LEU A 129 10.90 -2.61 8.67
N ILE A 130 10.41 -1.59 9.35
CA ILE A 130 9.41 -1.72 10.42
C ILE A 130 8.13 -2.36 9.88
N LYS A 131 7.59 -1.86 8.78
CA LYS A 131 6.40 -2.42 8.12
C LYS A 131 6.58 -3.91 7.77
N ARG A 132 7.76 -4.27 7.28
CA ARG A 132 8.10 -5.67 7.00
C ARG A 132 8.07 -6.56 8.23
N GLU A 133 8.66 -6.11 9.32
CA GLU A 133 8.65 -6.87 10.56
C GLU A 133 7.26 -6.94 11.19
N ILE A 134 6.49 -5.86 11.12
CA ILE A 134 5.08 -5.85 11.54
C ILE A 134 4.27 -6.84 10.71
N SER A 135 4.46 -6.90 9.40
CA SER A 135 3.70 -7.78 8.52
C SER A 135 3.91 -9.27 8.79
N LEU A 136 5.02 -9.64 9.41
CA LEU A 136 5.32 -11.03 9.80
C LEU A 136 4.69 -11.43 11.15
N ARG A 137 4.05 -10.50 11.83
CA ARG A 137 3.48 -10.69 13.15
C ARG A 137 1.97 -10.86 13.08
N ASN A 138 1.41 -11.32 14.18
CA ASN A 138 -0.04 -11.32 14.36
C ASN A 138 -0.47 -9.92 14.80
N ILE A 139 -0.89 -9.10 13.83
CA ILE A 139 -1.35 -7.72 14.09
C ILE A 139 -2.72 -7.79 14.73
N GLN A 140 -2.91 -7.05 15.82
CA GLN A 140 -4.19 -6.98 16.51
C GLN A 140 -5.25 -6.30 15.64
N LYS A 141 -6.51 -6.66 15.86
CA LYS A 141 -7.64 -6.10 15.11
C LYS A 141 -7.77 -4.59 15.33
N SER A 142 -7.47 -4.12 16.54
CA SER A 142 -7.46 -2.69 16.89
C SER A 142 -6.61 -1.84 15.95
N PHE A 143 -5.44 -2.31 15.56
CA PHE A 143 -4.60 -1.59 14.60
C PHE A 143 -5.32 -1.28 13.28
N TYR A 144 -6.07 -2.25 12.76
CA TYR A 144 -6.81 -2.05 11.51
C TYR A 144 -7.98 -1.08 11.71
N GLU A 145 -8.63 -1.11 12.87
CA GLU A 145 -9.71 -0.20 13.23
C GLU A 145 -9.19 1.23 13.37
N ASP A 146 -8.06 1.43 14.05
CA ASP A 146 -7.41 2.73 14.23
C ASP A 146 -6.90 3.30 12.89
N ARG A 147 -6.32 2.45 12.03
CA ARG A 147 -5.93 2.83 10.68
C ARG A 147 -7.13 3.30 9.87
N ASP A 148 -8.21 2.52 9.85
CA ASP A 148 -9.41 2.84 9.09
C ASP A 148 -10.09 4.12 9.61
N LEU A 149 -10.11 4.35 10.93
CA LEU A 149 -10.59 5.59 11.53
C LEU A 149 -9.71 6.79 11.13
N LEU A 150 -8.39 6.62 11.11
CA LEU A 150 -7.46 7.64 10.64
C LEU A 150 -7.74 8.00 9.18
N GLU A 151 -7.97 7.03 8.32
CA GLU A 151 -8.28 7.24 6.90
C GLU A 151 -9.63 7.93 6.68
N ILE A 152 -10.65 7.60 7.46
CA ILE A 152 -11.93 8.32 7.46
C ILE A 152 -11.71 9.81 7.79
N ASN A 153 -10.88 10.11 8.76
CA ASN A 153 -10.56 11.49 9.11
C ASN A 153 -9.75 12.21 8.00
N ILE A 154 -8.88 11.51 7.29
CA ILE A 154 -8.14 12.03 6.14
C ILE A 154 -9.09 12.31 4.96
N ILE A 155 -10.00 11.39 4.64
CA ILE A 155 -10.99 11.57 3.56
C ILE A 155 -11.85 12.79 3.82
N ASN A 156 -12.26 12.98 5.07
CA ASN A 156 -13.10 14.09 5.53
C ASN A 156 -12.35 15.42 5.76
N ASP A 157 -11.11 15.54 5.31
CA ASP A 157 -10.26 16.74 5.44
C ASP A 157 -10.04 17.21 6.90
N LYS A 158 -10.18 16.32 7.90
CA LYS A 158 -9.92 16.60 9.33
C LYS A 158 -8.45 16.50 9.69
N ILE A 159 -7.68 15.80 8.87
CA ILE A 159 -6.25 15.54 9.08
C ILE A 159 -5.53 15.80 7.76
N ASN A 160 -4.52 16.65 7.80
CA ASN A 160 -3.70 16.99 6.63
C ASN A 160 -2.60 15.94 6.37
N LEU A 161 -1.87 16.10 5.27
CA LEU A 161 -0.82 15.16 4.85
C LEU A 161 0.28 15.02 5.92
N LYS A 162 0.77 16.11 6.50
CA LYS A 162 1.84 16.08 7.50
C LYS A 162 1.40 15.36 8.77
N GLU A 163 0.21 15.67 9.26
CA GLU A 163 -0.38 15.00 10.42
C GLU A 163 -0.63 13.52 10.16
N SER A 164 -1.06 13.15 8.95
CA SER A 164 -1.29 11.75 8.60
C SER A 164 -0.02 10.91 8.62
N LEU A 165 1.13 11.49 8.23
CA LEU A 165 2.44 10.84 8.31
C LEU A 165 2.88 10.63 9.77
N ILE A 166 2.64 11.63 10.64
CA ILE A 166 2.95 11.53 12.08
C ILE A 166 2.10 10.43 12.73
N LYS A 167 0.79 10.44 12.48
CA LYS A 167 -0.14 9.45 13.05
C LYS A 167 0.12 8.03 12.55
N GLU A 168 0.46 7.85 11.29
CA GLU A 168 0.89 6.53 10.79
C GLU A 168 2.12 6.02 11.54
N LYS A 169 3.08 6.88 11.81
CA LYS A 169 4.26 6.52 12.60
C LYS A 169 3.90 6.14 14.04
N GLU A 170 2.97 6.85 14.66
CA GLU A 170 2.47 6.53 15.99
C GLU A 170 1.85 5.13 16.02
N LEU A 171 0.99 4.79 15.06
CA LEU A 171 0.41 3.45 14.93
C LEU A 171 1.50 2.34 14.85
N TYR A 172 2.56 2.56 14.09
CA TYR A 172 3.66 1.59 14.02
C TYR A 172 4.43 1.49 15.33
N ASN A 173 4.66 2.61 15.99
CA ASN A 173 5.38 2.66 17.27
C ASN A 173 4.62 1.89 18.37
N GLU A 174 3.31 1.96 18.40
CA GLU A 174 2.48 1.19 19.34
C GLU A 174 2.70 -0.31 19.19
N ILE A 175 2.64 -0.83 17.96
CA ILE A 175 2.91 -2.25 17.69
C ILE A 175 4.33 -2.62 18.09
N VAL A 176 5.30 -1.78 17.77
CA VAL A 176 6.72 -2.05 18.09
C VAL A 176 6.95 -1.96 19.59
N LYS A 177 6.25 -1.09 20.32
CA LYS A 177 6.32 -0.97 21.77
C LYS A 177 5.79 -2.24 22.48
N GLU A 178 4.65 -2.76 22.00
CA GLU A 178 4.06 -4.00 22.53
C GLU A 178 4.91 -5.24 22.18
N ASN A 179 5.51 -5.22 20.99
CA ASN A 179 6.28 -6.33 20.41
C ASN A 179 7.61 -5.83 19.83
N PRO A 180 8.65 -5.59 20.64
CA PRO A 180 9.91 -5.02 20.18
C PRO A 180 10.56 -5.79 19.04
N ILE A 181 11.07 -5.06 18.05
CA ILE A 181 11.83 -5.63 16.94
C ILE A 181 13.27 -5.90 17.47
N ARG A 182 13.57 -7.14 17.81
CA ARG A 182 14.90 -7.52 18.30
C ARG A 182 15.92 -7.64 17.17
N LYS A 183 15.47 -7.99 15.94
CA LYS A 183 16.35 -8.19 14.79
C LYS A 183 15.54 -8.10 13.51
N TYR A 184 16.02 -7.27 12.58
CA TYR A 184 15.46 -7.21 11.24
C TYR A 184 15.88 -8.40 10.37
N ASN A 185 14.99 -8.82 9.47
CA ASN A 185 15.29 -9.86 8.50
C ASN A 185 16.47 -9.44 7.62
N LYS A 186 17.55 -10.24 7.63
CA LYS A 186 18.81 -9.94 6.90
C LYS A 186 18.61 -9.73 5.40
N TYR A 187 17.67 -10.44 4.79
CA TYR A 187 17.35 -10.28 3.37
C TYR A 187 16.86 -8.87 3.06
N TRP A 188 15.92 -8.36 3.85
CA TRP A 188 15.37 -7.02 3.67
C TRP A 188 16.35 -5.91 4.02
N VAL A 189 17.15 -6.10 5.04
CA VAL A 189 18.25 -5.18 5.37
C VAL A 189 19.24 -5.07 4.20
N LYS A 190 19.58 -6.20 3.57
CA LYS A 190 20.45 -6.21 2.39
C LYS A 190 19.81 -5.51 1.19
N LYS A 191 18.51 -5.73 0.94
CA LYS A 191 17.78 -5.09 -0.15
C LYS A 191 17.69 -3.57 0.05
N ASN A 192 17.42 -3.10 1.26
CA ASN A 192 17.35 -1.67 1.56
C ASN A 192 18.68 -0.92 1.45
N LYS A 193 19.83 -1.61 1.50
CA LYS A 193 21.14 -0.95 1.31
C LYS A 193 21.40 -0.54 -0.13
N ASN A 194 20.66 -1.10 -1.08
CA ASN A 194 20.85 -0.88 -2.51
C ASN A 194 19.87 0.18 -3.10
N PHE A 195 19.14 0.90 -2.25
CA PHE A 195 18.31 2.05 -2.62
C PHE A 195 18.97 3.37 -2.28
#